data_bb411fc3b956bce58339874554d14f26
#
_entry.id   bb411fc3b956bce58339874554d14f26
#
_cell.length_a   1.000
_cell.length_b   1.000
_cell.length_c   1.000
_cell.angle_alpha   90.00
_cell.angle_beta   90.00
_cell.angle_gamma   90.00
#
_symmetry.space_group_name_H-M   'P 1'
#
loop_
_entity.id
_entity.type
_entity.pdbx_description
1 polymer ?
#
loop_
_entity_poly.entity_id
_entity_poly.type
_entity_poly.pdbx_seq_one_letter_code
_entity_poly.pdbx_strand_id
1 'polypeptide(L)'
;MSFLPISMLFGRKKMSGKKYNEKLQRKTLDFLTLSEGWGGENTLPFNFEFVNLCAAIAVHLGTKYPWEVYPTYGNSIQFEINLCNKINPNECDFYFEFEIYPKENTLGYPNGNTLGEINKISYLFVKEKEYQNALGGFLELEPNSSPADIANYFNTLVGDYIYAQTH
;
A
#
# COMPACT_ATOMS: atom_id res chain seq x y z
N MET A 1 -12.96 -29.61 -6.55
CA MET A 1 -13.18 -28.61 -5.49
C MET A 1 -13.58 -27.29 -6.17
N SER A 2 -14.84 -26.91 -6.08
CA SER A 2 -15.32 -25.64 -6.67
C SER A 2 -15.06 -24.52 -5.67
N PHE A 3 -14.25 -23.57 -6.05
CA PHE A 3 -14.08 -22.31 -5.30
C PHE A 3 -15.37 -21.49 -5.44
N LEU A 4 -16.08 -21.29 -4.34
CA LEU A 4 -17.19 -20.34 -4.28
C LEU A 4 -16.62 -18.91 -4.44
N PRO A 5 -17.20 -18.07 -5.31
CA PRO A 5 -16.77 -16.69 -5.43
C PRO A 5 -17.04 -15.95 -4.12
N ILE A 6 -16.05 -15.15 -3.69
CA ILE A 6 -16.04 -14.33 -2.45
C ILE A 6 -17.29 -13.44 -2.31
N SER A 7 -18.02 -13.18 -3.40
CA SER A 7 -19.27 -12.41 -3.42
C SER A 7 -20.43 -13.04 -2.68
N MET A 8 -20.35 -14.33 -2.30
CA MET A 8 -21.44 -15.03 -1.59
C MET A 8 -21.32 -15.02 -0.06
N LEU A 9 -20.21 -14.53 0.49
CA LEU A 9 -19.96 -14.53 1.94
C LEU A 9 -20.47 -13.29 2.68
N PHE A 10 -20.93 -12.26 1.98
CA PHE A 10 -21.44 -11.05 2.61
C PHE A 10 -22.88 -10.81 2.22
N GLY A 11 -23.79 -11.04 3.21
CA GLY A 11 -25.21 -10.71 3.08
C GLY A 11 -25.39 -9.27 2.59
N ARG A 12 -26.31 -9.11 1.62
CA ARG A 12 -26.70 -7.85 0.99
C ARG A 12 -27.16 -6.78 1.99
N LYS A 13 -26.25 -6.13 2.71
CA LYS A 13 -26.45 -4.75 3.14
C LYS A 13 -25.98 -3.86 2.01
N LYS A 14 -26.86 -2.99 1.51
CA LYS A 14 -26.50 -1.87 0.61
C LYS A 14 -25.41 -1.06 1.29
N MET A 15 -24.15 -1.43 1.09
CA MET A 15 -23.02 -0.64 1.47
C MET A 15 -22.78 0.39 0.36
N SER A 16 -22.99 1.65 0.69
CA SER A 16 -22.69 2.78 -0.16
C SER A 16 -21.25 2.69 -0.69
N GLY A 17 -21.10 2.33 -1.96
CA GLY A 17 -20.13 2.85 -2.90
C GLY A 17 -18.64 2.69 -2.67
N LYS A 18 -18.13 1.95 -1.69
CA LYS A 18 -16.68 1.74 -1.56
C LYS A 18 -16.24 0.66 -2.56
N LYS A 19 -15.72 1.07 -3.70
CA LYS A 19 -15.16 0.13 -4.69
C LYS A 19 -13.83 -0.40 -4.15
N TYR A 20 -13.69 -1.71 -4.14
CA TYR A 20 -12.42 -2.38 -3.83
C TYR A 20 -11.46 -2.29 -5.01
N ASN A 21 -10.15 -2.24 -4.74
CA ASN A 21 -9.13 -2.17 -5.77
C ASN A 21 -8.51 -3.56 -6.04
N GLU A 22 -9.27 -4.41 -6.71
CA GLU A 22 -8.83 -5.78 -7.06
C GLU A 22 -7.62 -5.78 -8.01
N LYS A 23 -7.50 -4.77 -8.88
CA LYS A 23 -6.35 -4.62 -9.77
C LYS A 23 -5.07 -4.38 -8.97
N LEU A 24 -5.11 -3.48 -7.99
CA LEU A 24 -3.97 -3.18 -7.14
C LEU A 24 -3.59 -4.38 -6.29
N GLN A 25 -4.58 -5.08 -5.73
CA GLN A 25 -4.39 -6.31 -4.98
C GLN A 25 -3.65 -7.36 -5.82
N ARG A 26 -4.12 -7.60 -7.04
CA ARG A 26 -3.53 -8.59 -7.95
C ARG A 26 -2.08 -8.23 -8.29
N LYS A 27 -1.82 -6.97 -8.62
CA LYS A 27 -0.46 -6.47 -8.89
C LYS A 27 0.47 -6.68 -7.68
N THR A 28 -0.04 -6.49 -6.45
CA THR A 28 0.73 -6.76 -5.23
C THR A 28 1.06 -8.24 -5.10
N LEU A 29 0.09 -9.13 -5.33
CA LEU A 29 0.29 -10.58 -5.27
C LEU A 29 1.30 -11.09 -6.32
N ASP A 30 1.42 -10.41 -7.46
CA ASP A 30 2.41 -10.76 -8.50
C ASP A 30 3.86 -10.66 -7.99
N PHE A 31 4.12 -9.90 -6.91
CA PHE A 31 5.47 -9.84 -6.32
C PHE A 31 5.95 -11.17 -5.72
N LEU A 32 5.04 -12.10 -5.45
CA LEU A 32 5.40 -13.48 -5.05
C LEU A 32 6.13 -14.25 -6.14
N THR A 33 6.09 -13.80 -7.39
CA THR A 33 6.81 -14.42 -8.52
C THR A 33 8.24 -13.91 -8.65
N LEU A 34 8.64 -12.88 -7.89
CA LEU A 34 9.97 -12.30 -7.94
C LEU A 34 10.98 -13.25 -7.25
N SER A 35 11.99 -13.65 -8.00
CA SER A 35 13.07 -14.52 -7.51
C SER A 35 14.20 -13.73 -6.88
N GLU A 36 15.13 -14.42 -6.21
CA GLU A 36 16.38 -13.82 -5.74
C GLU A 36 17.08 -13.05 -6.87
N GLY A 37 17.57 -11.85 -6.57
CA GLY A 37 18.24 -10.99 -7.54
C GLY A 37 17.32 -10.22 -8.49
N TRP A 38 16.00 -10.24 -8.30
CA TRP A 38 15.03 -9.59 -9.19
C TRP A 38 15.28 -8.09 -9.42
N GLY A 39 15.82 -7.39 -8.43
CA GLY A 39 16.14 -5.97 -8.50
C GLY A 39 17.63 -5.66 -8.38
N GLY A 40 18.50 -6.69 -8.29
CA GLY A 40 19.94 -6.55 -8.09
C GLY A 40 20.49 -7.56 -7.09
N GLU A 41 21.80 -7.58 -6.89
CA GLU A 41 22.52 -8.64 -6.17
C GLU A 41 22.04 -8.91 -4.73
N ASN A 42 21.38 -7.96 -4.09
CA ASN A 42 20.96 -8.09 -2.68
C ASN A 42 19.44 -8.19 -2.50
N THR A 43 18.67 -8.33 -3.59
CA THR A 43 17.23 -8.47 -3.47
C THR A 43 16.84 -9.92 -3.24
N LEU A 44 15.95 -10.14 -2.27
CA LEU A 44 15.46 -11.45 -1.87
C LEU A 44 14.02 -11.66 -2.38
N PRO A 45 13.56 -12.92 -2.52
CA PRO A 45 12.17 -13.21 -2.73
C PRO A 45 11.31 -12.62 -1.59
N PHE A 46 10.11 -12.17 -1.92
CA PHE A 46 9.19 -11.68 -0.91
C PHE A 46 8.57 -12.81 -0.09
N ASN A 47 8.41 -12.56 1.20
CA ASN A 47 7.69 -13.46 2.10
C ASN A 47 6.20 -13.48 1.76
N PHE A 48 5.61 -14.69 1.76
CA PHE A 48 4.20 -14.89 1.40
C PHE A 48 3.22 -14.16 2.31
N GLU A 49 3.42 -14.23 3.62
CA GLU A 49 2.55 -13.59 4.62
C GLU A 49 2.62 -12.07 4.50
N PHE A 50 3.82 -11.53 4.30
CA PHE A 50 4.04 -10.10 4.09
C PHE A 50 3.33 -9.59 2.83
N VAL A 51 3.48 -10.28 1.70
CA VAL A 51 2.81 -9.88 0.45
C VAL A 51 1.30 -9.99 0.56
N ASN A 52 0.77 -11.04 1.19
CA ASN A 52 -0.68 -11.17 1.41
C ASN A 52 -1.24 -10.04 2.27
N LEU A 53 -0.50 -9.62 3.30
CA LEU A 53 -0.87 -8.49 4.12
C LEU A 53 -0.90 -7.19 3.31
N CYS A 54 0.12 -6.92 2.51
CA CYS A 54 0.16 -5.77 1.61
C CYS A 54 -0.96 -5.83 0.56
N ALA A 55 -1.29 -7.01 0.04
CA ALA A 55 -2.40 -7.21 -0.89
C ALA A 55 -3.77 -6.96 -0.22
N ALA A 56 -3.92 -7.31 1.05
CA ALA A 56 -5.12 -6.96 1.82
C ALA A 56 -5.25 -5.44 2.05
N ILE A 57 -4.15 -4.74 2.30
CA ILE A 57 -4.14 -3.28 2.34
C ILE A 57 -4.53 -2.72 0.97
N ALA A 58 -3.93 -3.22 -0.11
CA ALA A 58 -4.17 -2.78 -1.47
C ALA A 58 -5.65 -2.82 -1.86
N VAL A 59 -6.37 -3.89 -1.53
CA VAL A 59 -7.79 -4.01 -1.84
C VAL A 59 -8.64 -2.98 -1.11
N HIS A 60 -8.29 -2.67 0.13
CA HIS A 60 -9.01 -1.69 0.96
C HIS A 60 -8.68 -0.22 0.63
N LEU A 61 -7.57 0.07 -0.05
CA LEU A 61 -7.28 1.41 -0.57
C LEU A 61 -8.36 1.88 -1.55
N GLY A 62 -9.04 0.93 -2.22
CA GLY A 62 -10.14 1.23 -3.12
C GLY A 62 -9.72 1.97 -4.37
N THR A 63 -10.70 2.61 -5.03
CA THR A 63 -10.50 3.28 -6.32
C THR A 63 -10.73 4.79 -6.28
N LYS A 64 -10.83 5.36 -5.08
CA LYS A 64 -11.03 6.82 -4.90
C LYS A 64 -9.83 7.61 -5.41
N TYR A 65 -8.63 7.10 -5.18
CA TYR A 65 -7.38 7.65 -5.66
C TYR A 65 -6.69 6.68 -6.60
N PRO A 66 -5.86 7.15 -7.56
CA PRO A 66 -5.15 6.31 -8.52
C PRO A 66 -3.90 5.69 -7.89
N TRP A 67 -4.09 4.83 -6.90
CA TRP A 67 -3.02 4.11 -6.24
C TRP A 67 -2.27 3.19 -7.21
N GLU A 68 -0.94 3.23 -7.12
CA GLU A 68 -0.03 2.30 -7.76
C GLU A 68 0.82 1.59 -6.70
N VAL A 69 1.39 0.44 -7.02
CA VAL A 69 2.20 -0.35 -6.10
C VAL A 69 3.47 -0.84 -6.78
N TYR A 70 4.58 -0.79 -6.04
CA TYR A 70 5.90 -1.18 -6.52
C TYR A 70 6.67 -1.95 -5.44
N PRO A 71 7.46 -2.96 -5.85
CA PRO A 71 8.46 -3.55 -4.98
C PRO A 71 9.69 -2.65 -4.93
N THR A 72 10.35 -2.54 -3.79
CA THR A 72 11.57 -1.74 -3.65
C THR A 72 12.81 -2.62 -3.47
N TYR A 73 13.97 -2.09 -3.81
CA TYR A 73 15.25 -2.80 -3.63
C TYR A 73 15.59 -3.13 -2.18
N GLY A 74 14.91 -2.50 -1.22
CA GLY A 74 14.99 -2.81 0.21
C GLY A 74 14.08 -3.96 0.65
N ASN A 75 13.50 -4.71 -0.29
CA ASN A 75 12.51 -5.77 -0.04
C ASN A 75 11.26 -5.28 0.71
N SER A 76 10.92 -4.00 0.58
CA SER A 76 9.69 -3.40 1.03
C SER A 76 8.70 -3.22 -0.12
N ILE A 77 7.47 -2.87 0.19
CA ILE A 77 6.42 -2.59 -0.78
C ILE A 77 5.95 -1.16 -0.61
N GLN A 78 6.03 -0.39 -1.71
CA GLN A 78 5.65 1.01 -1.77
C GLN A 78 4.32 1.17 -2.52
N PHE A 79 3.42 1.94 -1.93
CA PHE A 79 2.19 2.42 -2.57
C PHE A 79 2.33 3.91 -2.83
N GLU A 80 1.91 4.35 -4.02
CA GLU A 80 2.03 5.76 -4.38
C GLU A 80 0.82 6.30 -5.12
N ILE A 81 0.62 7.61 -5.02
CA ILE A 81 -0.29 8.40 -5.85
C ILE A 81 0.54 9.49 -6.51
N ASN A 82 0.46 9.52 -7.82
CA ASN A 82 1.07 10.56 -8.62
C ASN A 82 -0.04 11.31 -9.36
N LEU A 83 -0.41 12.48 -8.87
CA LEU A 83 -1.40 13.37 -9.49
C LEU A 83 -0.66 14.44 -10.32
N CYS A 84 0.09 13.99 -11.32
CA CYS A 84 0.68 14.89 -12.30
C CYS A 84 -0.41 15.48 -13.19
N ASN A 85 -0.30 16.78 -13.48
CA ASN A 85 -1.15 17.43 -14.45
C ASN A 85 -0.97 16.72 -15.81
N LYS A 86 -2.07 16.18 -16.35
CA LYS A 86 -2.05 15.48 -17.65
C LYS A 86 -1.67 16.39 -18.82
N ILE A 87 -1.76 17.71 -18.64
CA ILE A 87 -1.43 18.71 -19.65
C ILE A 87 0.07 19.03 -19.66
N ASN A 88 0.72 18.98 -18.47
CA ASN A 88 2.15 19.18 -18.36
C ASN A 88 2.74 18.14 -17.40
N PRO A 89 3.21 16.99 -17.90
CA PRO A 89 3.75 15.93 -17.06
C PRO A 89 5.02 16.33 -16.27
N ASN A 90 5.59 17.50 -16.56
CA ASN A 90 6.69 18.08 -15.79
C ASN A 90 6.24 18.90 -14.59
N GLU A 91 4.94 19.19 -14.47
CA GLU A 91 4.31 19.84 -13.34
C GLU A 91 3.55 18.79 -12.53
N CYS A 92 4.26 18.13 -11.62
CA CYS A 92 3.63 17.22 -10.67
C CYS A 92 3.15 18.03 -9.47
N ASP A 93 1.86 18.30 -9.42
CA ASP A 93 1.27 19.13 -8.36
C ASP A 93 1.14 18.38 -7.03
N PHE A 94 1.23 17.04 -7.07
CA PHE A 94 1.00 16.23 -5.89
C PHE A 94 1.58 14.83 -6.05
N TYR A 95 2.44 14.45 -5.12
CA TYR A 95 2.94 13.09 -4.96
C TYR A 95 2.81 12.65 -3.52
N PHE A 96 2.30 11.46 -3.31
CA PHE A 96 2.24 10.82 -2.02
C PHE A 96 2.66 9.37 -2.14
N GLU A 97 3.47 8.92 -1.18
CA GLU A 97 3.83 7.52 -1.04
C GLU A 97 3.73 7.06 0.41
N PHE A 98 3.48 5.80 0.61
CA PHE A 98 3.81 5.10 1.84
C PHE A 98 4.48 3.76 1.52
N GLU A 99 5.42 3.40 2.36
CA GLU A 99 6.25 2.22 2.18
C GLU A 99 6.14 1.32 3.41
N ILE A 100 5.84 0.05 3.17
CA ILE A 100 5.68 -0.99 4.18
C ILE A 100 6.94 -1.82 4.21
N TYR A 101 7.61 -1.85 5.36
CA TYR A 101 8.83 -2.62 5.58
C TYR A 101 8.50 -3.92 6.28
N PRO A 102 8.96 -5.08 5.74
CA PRO A 102 8.80 -6.35 6.40
C PRO A 102 9.61 -6.40 7.69
N LYS A 103 9.22 -7.24 8.63
CA LYS A 103 10.13 -7.65 9.69
C LYS A 103 11.34 -8.33 9.06
N GLU A 104 12.52 -7.97 9.53
CA GLU A 104 13.73 -8.71 9.18
C GLU A 104 13.51 -10.18 9.49
N ASN A 105 13.72 -11.04 8.50
CA ASN A 105 13.61 -12.47 8.66
C ASN A 105 14.71 -12.96 9.63
N THR A 106 14.38 -13.03 10.88
CA THR A 106 14.96 -14.05 11.72
C THR A 106 14.33 -15.36 11.27
N LEU A 107 15.03 -16.05 10.37
CA LEU A 107 14.79 -17.42 9.92
C LEU A 107 13.47 -18.06 10.41
N GLY A 108 12.37 -17.89 9.68
CA GLY A 108 11.57 -19.02 9.34
C GLY A 108 10.44 -19.45 10.25
N TYR A 109 9.79 -18.64 11.08
CA TYR A 109 8.50 -19.06 11.68
C TYR A 109 7.49 -17.93 11.71
N PRO A 110 6.31 -18.11 11.10
CA PRO A 110 5.23 -17.16 11.20
C PRO A 110 4.68 -17.14 12.63
N ASN A 111 4.89 -16.06 13.35
CA ASN A 111 4.09 -15.79 14.52
C ASN A 111 2.69 -15.40 14.02
N GLY A 112 1.65 -16.12 14.40
CA GLY A 112 0.30 -16.09 13.87
C GLY A 112 -0.48 -14.77 13.96
N ASN A 113 0.18 -13.65 14.02
CA ASN A 113 -0.39 -12.32 13.91
C ASN A 113 0.06 -11.71 12.58
N THR A 114 -0.89 -11.51 11.65
CA THR A 114 -0.64 -11.00 10.30
C THR A 114 0.05 -9.64 10.29
N LEU A 115 -0.25 -8.75 11.24
CA LEU A 115 0.45 -7.46 11.35
C LEU A 115 1.86 -7.61 11.93
N GLY A 116 2.17 -8.73 12.53
CA GLY A 116 3.51 -9.07 13.00
C GLY A 116 4.56 -9.15 11.89
N GLU A 117 4.16 -9.24 10.62
CA GLU A 117 5.06 -9.24 9.46
C GLU A 117 5.50 -7.82 9.04
N ILE A 118 4.89 -6.77 9.59
CA ILE A 118 5.28 -5.39 9.34
C ILE A 118 6.22 -4.91 10.44
N ASN A 119 7.38 -4.38 10.06
CA ASN A 119 8.31 -3.71 10.97
C ASN A 119 7.89 -2.25 11.18
N LYS A 120 7.71 -1.52 10.08
CA LYS A 120 7.32 -0.10 10.09
C LYS A 120 6.61 0.26 8.79
N ILE A 121 5.86 1.36 8.84
CA ILE A 121 5.31 2.02 7.67
C ILE A 121 5.79 3.48 7.70
N SER A 122 6.48 3.90 6.65
CA SER A 122 6.83 5.30 6.43
C SER A 122 5.92 5.92 5.38
N TYR A 123 5.76 7.23 5.40
CA TYR A 123 5.04 7.95 4.37
C TYR A 123 5.70 9.29 4.05
N LEU A 124 5.49 9.76 2.84
CA LEU A 124 6.05 10.99 2.31
C LEU A 124 5.03 11.72 1.44
N PHE A 125 4.87 13.02 1.69
CA PHE A 125 4.21 13.95 0.81
C PHE A 125 5.21 14.85 0.13
N VAL A 126 5.09 15.01 -1.17
CA VAL A 126 5.83 15.99 -1.94
C VAL A 126 4.83 16.87 -2.67
N LYS A 127 4.85 18.17 -2.37
CA LYS A 127 4.12 19.18 -3.11
C LYS A 127 5.09 19.85 -4.08
N GLU A 128 4.73 19.83 -5.36
CA GLU A 128 5.56 20.38 -6.43
C GLU A 128 6.98 19.78 -6.46
N LYS A 129 7.81 20.13 -7.40
CA LYS A 129 9.18 19.62 -7.55
C LYS A 129 10.14 19.99 -6.40
N GLU A 130 9.63 20.64 -5.37
CA GLU A 130 10.44 21.07 -4.23
C GLU A 130 10.47 20.00 -3.14
N TYR A 131 11.37 19.04 -3.27
CA TYR A 131 11.71 18.08 -2.20
C TYR A 131 12.03 18.73 -0.86
N GLN A 132 12.30 20.05 -0.86
CA GLN A 132 12.59 20.82 0.35
C GLN A 132 11.36 21.01 1.26
N ASN A 133 10.16 20.83 0.74
CA ASN A 133 8.90 20.93 1.48
C ASN A 133 8.20 19.57 1.65
N ALA A 134 8.95 18.48 1.58
CA ALA A 134 8.41 17.16 1.81
C ALA A 134 7.96 17.02 3.27
N LEU A 135 6.71 16.60 3.48
CA LEU A 135 6.18 16.20 4.78
C LEU A 135 6.18 14.68 4.84
N GLY A 136 6.85 14.13 5.85
CA GLY A 136 6.92 12.69 6.02
C GLY A 136 6.83 12.29 7.48
N GLY A 137 6.61 11.01 7.71
CA GLY A 137 6.51 10.44 9.03
C GLY A 137 6.45 8.93 9.02
N PHE A 138 6.14 8.39 10.18
CA PHE A 138 5.91 6.97 10.39
C PHE A 138 4.50 6.77 10.95
N LEU A 139 3.83 5.73 10.47
CA LEU A 139 2.59 5.26 11.09
C LEU A 139 2.94 4.28 12.22
N GLU A 140 2.55 4.64 13.43
CA GLU A 140 2.55 3.71 14.55
C GLU A 140 1.34 2.79 14.47
N LEU A 141 1.60 1.48 14.46
CA LEU A 141 0.55 0.48 14.37
C LEU A 141 0.04 0.13 15.77
N GLU A 142 -1.24 0.36 15.98
CA GLU A 142 -1.92 -0.17 17.15
C GLU A 142 -1.98 -1.71 17.11
N PRO A 143 -1.92 -2.40 18.25
CA PRO A 143 -1.87 -3.87 18.30
C PRO A 143 -3.03 -4.57 17.58
N ASN A 144 -4.18 -3.91 17.45
CA ASN A 144 -5.38 -4.43 16.82
C ASN A 144 -5.68 -3.81 15.45
N SER A 145 -4.75 -3.07 14.86
CA SER A 145 -4.93 -2.49 13.54
C SER A 145 -5.14 -3.58 12.49
N SER A 146 -6.12 -3.38 11.61
CA SER A 146 -6.39 -4.26 10.47
C SER A 146 -5.81 -3.67 9.17
N PRO A 147 -5.67 -4.45 8.10
CA PRO A 147 -5.35 -3.91 6.77
C PRO A 147 -6.29 -2.80 6.32
N ALA A 148 -7.57 -2.88 6.68
CA ALA A 148 -8.56 -1.85 6.38
C ALA A 148 -8.28 -0.56 7.15
N ASP A 149 -7.83 -0.64 8.40
CA ASP A 149 -7.49 0.55 9.21
C ASP A 149 -6.30 1.29 8.61
N ILE A 150 -5.27 0.56 8.19
CA ILE A 150 -4.10 1.13 7.50
C ILE A 150 -4.52 1.83 6.21
N ALA A 151 -5.31 1.17 5.37
CA ALA A 151 -5.80 1.75 4.13
C ALA A 151 -6.68 2.99 4.36
N ASN A 152 -7.55 2.96 5.37
CA ASN A 152 -8.40 4.09 5.74
C ASN A 152 -7.56 5.27 6.25
N TYR A 153 -6.54 5.01 7.07
CA TYR A 153 -5.63 6.04 7.55
C TYR A 153 -5.01 6.81 6.38
N PHE A 154 -4.41 6.11 5.41
CA PHE A 154 -3.76 6.78 4.27
C PHE A 154 -4.75 7.44 3.33
N ASN A 155 -5.91 6.86 3.07
CA ASN A 155 -6.95 7.52 2.28
C ASN A 155 -7.46 8.82 2.95
N THR A 156 -7.57 8.83 4.27
CA THR A 156 -7.97 10.03 5.03
C THR A 156 -6.86 11.08 4.97
N LEU A 157 -5.61 10.68 5.21
CA LEU A 157 -4.45 11.56 5.18
C LEU A 157 -4.29 12.24 3.80
N VAL A 158 -4.45 11.48 2.72
CA VAL A 158 -4.44 12.00 1.34
C VAL A 158 -5.59 12.98 1.12
N GLY A 159 -6.79 12.66 1.59
CA GLY A 159 -7.96 13.52 1.46
C GLY A 159 -7.80 14.85 2.17
N ASP A 160 -7.30 14.82 3.40
CA ASP A 160 -7.04 16.02 4.21
C ASP A 160 -5.96 16.89 3.57
N TYR A 161 -4.91 16.27 3.04
CA TYR A 161 -3.84 16.98 2.35
C TYR A 161 -4.33 17.66 1.07
N ILE A 162 -5.10 16.97 0.23
CA ILE A 162 -5.68 17.56 -0.98
C ILE A 162 -6.62 18.73 -0.61
N TYR A 163 -7.46 18.54 0.43
CA TYR A 163 -8.36 19.60 0.88
C TYR A 163 -7.61 20.86 1.34
N ALA A 164 -6.54 20.70 2.12
CA ALA A 164 -5.72 21.80 2.60
C ALA A 164 -5.00 22.58 1.48
N GLN A 165 -4.82 21.96 0.29
CA GLN A 165 -4.21 22.63 -0.86
C GLN A 165 -5.23 23.44 -1.71
N THR A 166 -6.52 23.14 -1.58
CA THR A 166 -7.60 23.73 -2.41
C THR A 166 -8.38 24.83 -1.68
N HIS A 167 -8.14 25.06 -0.41
CA HIS A 167 -8.77 26.06 0.45
C HIS A 167 -7.74 26.88 1.21
#